data_ce246dcd493a505f4b5c2cc2676241e1
#
_entry.id   ce246dcd493a505f4b5c2cc2676241e1
#
_cell.length_a   1.000
_cell.length_b   1.000
_cell.length_c   1.000
_cell.angle_alpha   90.00
_cell.angle_beta   90.00
_cell.angle_gamma   90.00
#
_symmetry.space_group_name_H-M   'P 1'
#
loop_
_entity.id
_entity.type
_entity.pdbx_description
1 polymer ?
#
loop_
_entity_poly.entity_id
_entity_poly.type
_entity_poly.pdbx_seq_one_letter_code
_entity_poly.pdbx_strand_id
1 'polypeptide(L)'
;VNKAKAPVKKKKKPKNYYFNIGTEKAIIRYNNTDDARLKNKIYNEHIAHPFDKLAENIIHTFKFYYFDVPSEQVKHEVVSFLVMNMHKFQEGKGKAFSYFSIVAKNYLILHNNKNYKNYKIHDKMDVLDYGSNIRETQDRREKAEFNQEYVKQMLNYWDNNLTNIFRRQKDILVADAVLEMFRRRENIENFNKKAL
;
A
#
# COMPACT_ATOMS: atom_id res chain seq x y z
N VAL A 1 0.11 -50.15 -34.72
CA VAL A 1 0.85 -48.94 -34.43
C VAL A 1 -0.13 -47.87 -33.95
N ASN A 2 -0.31 -47.74 -32.60
CA ASN A 2 -1.20 -46.77 -31.99
C ASN A 2 -0.50 -45.40 -31.96
N LYS A 3 -0.96 -44.44 -32.76
CA LYS A 3 -0.55 -43.04 -32.66
C LYS A 3 -1.22 -42.40 -31.48
N ALA A 4 -0.45 -42.12 -30.42
CA ALA A 4 -0.91 -41.35 -29.27
C ALA A 4 -1.33 -39.93 -29.70
N LYS A 5 -2.60 -39.55 -29.48
CA LYS A 5 -3.09 -38.18 -29.72
C LYS A 5 -2.40 -37.24 -28.75
N ALA A 6 -1.74 -36.20 -29.30
CA ALA A 6 -1.14 -35.14 -28.51
C ALA A 6 -2.16 -34.43 -27.63
N PRO A 7 -1.81 -34.02 -26.40
CA PRO A 7 -2.74 -33.40 -25.48
C PRO A 7 -3.23 -32.04 -26.03
N VAL A 8 -4.52 -31.89 -26.17
CA VAL A 8 -5.20 -30.64 -26.58
C VAL A 8 -4.90 -29.57 -25.53
N LYS A 9 -4.07 -28.59 -25.88
CA LYS A 9 -3.81 -27.42 -25.01
C LYS A 9 -5.12 -26.67 -24.78
N LYS A 10 -5.66 -26.74 -23.54
CA LYS A 10 -6.83 -25.96 -23.13
C LYS A 10 -6.49 -24.48 -23.36
N LYS A 11 -7.26 -23.81 -24.24
CA LYS A 11 -7.14 -22.35 -24.48
C LYS A 11 -7.35 -21.64 -23.15
N LYS A 12 -6.34 -20.97 -22.63
CA LYS A 12 -6.48 -20.14 -21.42
C LYS A 12 -7.53 -19.08 -21.73
N LYS A 13 -8.59 -18.99 -20.89
CA LYS A 13 -9.59 -17.93 -20.98
C LYS A 13 -8.87 -16.57 -20.90
N PRO A 14 -9.24 -15.58 -21.72
CA PRO A 14 -8.60 -14.28 -21.68
C PRO A 14 -8.78 -13.67 -20.27
N LYS A 15 -7.71 -13.06 -19.74
CA LYS A 15 -7.67 -12.48 -18.37
C LYS A 15 -8.78 -11.45 -18.09
N ASN A 16 -9.38 -10.87 -19.15
CA ASN A 16 -10.35 -9.79 -19.07
C ASN A 16 -11.73 -10.22 -19.57
N TYR A 17 -12.16 -11.43 -19.23
CA TYR A 17 -13.45 -11.97 -19.69
C TYR A 17 -14.66 -11.08 -19.35
N TYR A 18 -14.61 -10.37 -18.21
CA TYR A 18 -15.66 -9.45 -17.77
C TYR A 18 -15.64 -8.08 -18.48
N PHE A 19 -14.50 -7.71 -19.08
CA PHE A 19 -14.35 -6.46 -19.81
C PHE A 19 -13.92 -6.77 -21.25
N ASN A 20 -14.84 -6.70 -22.19
CA ASN A 20 -14.63 -7.12 -23.56
C ASN A 20 -14.88 -5.98 -24.57
N ILE A 21 -14.71 -6.27 -25.86
CA ILE A 21 -14.98 -5.33 -26.96
C ILE A 21 -16.44 -4.83 -26.94
N GLY A 22 -17.40 -5.66 -26.49
CA GLY A 22 -18.79 -5.26 -26.32
C GLY A 22 -18.95 -4.15 -25.29
N THR A 23 -18.24 -4.22 -24.17
CA THR A 23 -18.20 -3.16 -23.15
C THR A 23 -17.63 -1.86 -23.72
N GLU A 24 -16.55 -1.93 -24.50
CA GLU A 24 -15.93 -0.76 -25.14
C GLU A 24 -16.92 -0.07 -26.10
N LYS A 25 -17.57 -0.84 -26.96
CA LYS A 25 -18.63 -0.31 -27.87
C LYS A 25 -19.81 0.28 -27.09
N ALA A 26 -20.20 -0.32 -25.98
CA ALA A 26 -21.24 0.20 -25.12
C ALA A 26 -20.87 1.55 -24.49
N ILE A 27 -19.61 1.72 -24.06
CA ILE A 27 -19.09 2.98 -23.54
C ILE A 27 -19.13 4.09 -24.61
N ILE A 28 -18.71 3.78 -25.83
CA ILE A 28 -18.74 4.73 -26.95
C ILE A 28 -20.19 5.13 -27.25
N ARG A 29 -21.11 4.14 -27.32
CA ARG A 29 -22.54 4.39 -27.52
C ARG A 29 -23.15 5.23 -26.39
N TYR A 30 -22.78 4.97 -25.15
CA TYR A 30 -23.21 5.74 -23.99
C TYR A 30 -22.77 7.22 -24.10
N ASN A 31 -21.52 7.47 -24.49
CA ASN A 31 -20.99 8.83 -24.65
C ASN A 31 -21.67 9.60 -25.80
N ASN A 32 -22.08 8.91 -26.86
CA ASN A 32 -22.70 9.51 -28.06
C ASN A 32 -24.22 9.64 -27.97
N THR A 33 -24.83 9.23 -26.88
CA THR A 33 -26.30 9.27 -26.69
C THR A 33 -26.64 10.40 -25.72
N ASP A 34 -27.68 11.20 -26.02
CA ASP A 34 -28.18 12.24 -25.12
C ASP A 34 -29.42 11.79 -24.33
N ASP A 35 -30.12 10.76 -24.78
CA ASP A 35 -31.30 10.20 -24.09
C ASP A 35 -30.91 9.53 -22.77
N ALA A 36 -31.38 10.09 -21.66
CA ALA A 36 -31.10 9.59 -20.30
C ALA A 36 -31.62 8.15 -20.06
N ARG A 37 -32.77 7.80 -20.66
CA ARG A 37 -33.32 6.46 -20.51
C ARG A 37 -32.47 5.41 -21.23
N LEU A 38 -32.00 5.75 -22.43
CA LEU A 38 -31.11 4.89 -23.19
C LEU A 38 -29.74 4.78 -22.54
N LYS A 39 -29.18 5.88 -21.99
CA LYS A 39 -27.94 5.86 -21.18
C LYS A 39 -28.05 4.88 -20.01
N ASN A 40 -29.12 4.99 -19.23
CA ASN A 40 -29.33 4.10 -18.08
C ASN A 40 -29.45 2.63 -18.50
N LYS A 41 -30.12 2.35 -19.61
CA LYS A 41 -30.24 0.98 -20.14
C LYS A 41 -28.87 0.43 -20.55
N ILE A 42 -28.10 1.18 -21.35
CA ILE A 42 -26.74 0.78 -21.79
C ILE A 42 -25.82 0.55 -20.58
N TYR A 43 -25.88 1.45 -19.60
CA TYR A 43 -25.08 1.34 -18.39
C TYR A 43 -25.40 0.04 -17.64
N ASN A 44 -26.65 -0.19 -17.30
CA ASN A 44 -27.06 -1.35 -16.51
C ASN A 44 -26.79 -2.69 -17.20
N GLU A 45 -27.01 -2.76 -18.52
CA GLU A 45 -26.86 -4.01 -19.27
C GLU A 45 -25.39 -4.34 -19.61
N HIS A 46 -24.53 -3.33 -19.85
CA HIS A 46 -23.23 -3.57 -20.47
C HIS A 46 -22.02 -2.98 -19.74
N ILE A 47 -22.21 -1.99 -18.85
CA ILE A 47 -21.10 -1.22 -18.24
C ILE A 47 -21.00 -1.46 -16.73
N ALA A 48 -22.11 -1.52 -16.02
CA ALA A 48 -22.13 -1.60 -14.56
C ALA A 48 -21.33 -2.79 -14.03
N HIS A 49 -21.62 -4.00 -14.48
CA HIS A 49 -20.90 -5.20 -14.05
C HIS A 49 -19.39 -5.20 -14.40
N PRO A 50 -18.97 -4.85 -15.65
CA PRO A 50 -17.57 -4.67 -15.98
C PRO A 50 -16.81 -3.66 -15.09
N PHE A 51 -17.43 -2.52 -14.78
CA PHE A 51 -16.81 -1.51 -13.92
C PHE A 51 -16.71 -1.95 -12.47
N ASP A 52 -17.75 -2.60 -11.94
CA ASP A 52 -17.74 -3.18 -10.60
C ASP A 52 -16.62 -4.22 -10.44
N LYS A 53 -16.50 -5.15 -11.39
CA LYS A 53 -15.43 -6.15 -11.38
C LYS A 53 -14.06 -5.57 -11.64
N LEU A 54 -13.93 -4.51 -12.41
CA LEU A 54 -12.68 -3.80 -12.60
C LEU A 54 -12.20 -3.15 -11.30
N ALA A 55 -13.10 -2.43 -10.61
CA ALA A 55 -12.82 -1.79 -9.33
C ALA A 55 -12.40 -2.81 -8.27
N GLU A 56 -13.17 -3.88 -8.10
CA GLU A 56 -12.89 -4.98 -7.18
C GLU A 56 -11.50 -5.59 -7.44
N ASN A 57 -11.20 -5.93 -8.69
CA ASN A 57 -9.91 -6.52 -9.05
C ASN A 57 -8.73 -5.60 -8.80
N ILE A 58 -8.88 -4.29 -9.02
CA ILE A 58 -7.81 -3.32 -8.76
C ILE A 58 -7.58 -3.16 -7.27
N ILE A 59 -8.64 -3.04 -6.46
CA ILE A 59 -8.53 -2.95 -5.00
C ILE A 59 -7.78 -4.18 -4.45
N HIS A 60 -8.16 -5.39 -4.87
CA HIS A 60 -7.52 -6.62 -4.41
C HIS A 60 -6.09 -6.80 -4.92
N THR A 61 -5.81 -6.44 -6.18
CA THR A 61 -4.49 -6.61 -6.79
C THR A 61 -3.44 -5.71 -6.16
N PHE A 62 -3.79 -4.46 -5.90
CA PHE A 62 -2.86 -3.47 -5.35
C PHE A 62 -2.92 -3.35 -3.83
N LYS A 63 -3.79 -4.12 -3.16
CA LYS A 63 -3.87 -4.23 -1.70
C LYS A 63 -3.98 -2.86 -1.01
N PHE A 64 -4.95 -2.05 -1.41
CA PHE A 64 -5.23 -0.78 -0.76
C PHE A 64 -5.96 -1.02 0.58
N TYR A 65 -5.21 -1.10 1.69
CA TYR A 65 -5.76 -1.48 3.01
C TYR A 65 -6.02 -0.31 3.96
N TYR A 66 -5.64 0.90 3.59
CA TYR A 66 -5.81 2.08 4.44
C TYR A 66 -7.07 2.86 4.08
N PHE A 67 -8.20 2.22 4.27
CA PHE A 67 -9.49 2.86 4.06
C PHE A 67 -10.23 2.98 5.39
N ASP A 68 -10.69 4.19 5.72
CA ASP A 68 -11.53 4.47 6.88
C ASP A 68 -12.96 3.96 6.69
N VAL A 69 -13.27 3.42 5.53
CA VAL A 69 -14.59 2.96 5.12
C VAL A 69 -14.52 1.52 4.60
N PRO A 70 -15.65 0.77 4.64
CA PRO A 70 -15.71 -0.58 4.08
C PRO A 70 -15.29 -0.63 2.61
N SER A 71 -14.63 -1.72 2.20
CA SER A 71 -14.15 -1.90 0.83
C SER A 71 -15.25 -1.81 -0.23
N GLU A 72 -16.49 -2.18 0.11
CA GLU A 72 -17.65 -2.04 -0.76
C GLU A 72 -17.97 -0.58 -1.07
N GLN A 73 -17.88 0.31 -0.08
CA GLN A 73 -18.09 1.74 -0.28
C GLN A 73 -17.00 2.32 -1.18
N VAL A 74 -15.74 1.96 -0.94
CA VAL A 74 -14.62 2.37 -1.81
C VAL A 74 -14.83 1.89 -3.24
N LYS A 75 -15.29 0.65 -3.41
CA LYS A 75 -15.64 0.11 -4.74
C LYS A 75 -16.70 0.95 -5.43
N HIS A 76 -17.78 1.31 -4.72
CA HIS A 76 -18.82 2.18 -5.27
C HIS A 76 -18.31 3.59 -5.63
N GLU A 77 -17.44 4.16 -4.82
CA GLU A 77 -16.79 5.45 -5.13
C GLU A 77 -15.94 5.37 -6.40
N VAL A 78 -15.14 4.31 -6.55
CA VAL A 78 -14.34 4.07 -7.77
C VAL A 78 -15.24 3.95 -8.98
N VAL A 79 -16.31 3.16 -8.91
CA VAL A 79 -17.26 2.99 -10.03
C VAL A 79 -17.91 4.33 -10.38
N SER A 80 -18.35 5.11 -9.39
CA SER A 80 -18.90 6.45 -9.61
C SER A 80 -17.89 7.37 -10.30
N PHE A 81 -16.65 7.35 -9.85
CA PHE A 81 -15.58 8.13 -10.47
C PHE A 81 -15.30 7.71 -11.93
N LEU A 82 -15.34 6.41 -12.22
CA LEU A 82 -15.21 5.90 -13.59
C LEU A 82 -16.34 6.37 -14.49
N VAL A 83 -17.59 6.33 -14.00
CA VAL A 83 -18.76 6.82 -14.73
C VAL A 83 -18.66 8.31 -15.04
N MET A 84 -18.29 9.11 -14.04
CA MET A 84 -18.08 10.57 -14.22
C MET A 84 -17.02 10.89 -15.27
N ASN A 85 -15.97 10.06 -15.38
CA ASN A 85 -14.87 10.27 -16.33
C ASN A 85 -15.03 9.48 -17.64
N MET A 86 -16.14 8.79 -17.83
CA MET A 86 -16.37 7.94 -18.99
C MET A 86 -16.39 8.73 -20.31
N HIS A 87 -16.88 9.96 -20.28
CA HIS A 87 -16.90 10.88 -21.41
C HIS A 87 -15.50 11.26 -21.95
N LYS A 88 -14.45 11.10 -21.15
CA LYS A 88 -13.06 11.38 -21.55
C LYS A 88 -12.43 10.26 -22.38
N PHE A 89 -13.06 9.10 -22.43
CA PHE A 89 -12.56 8.00 -23.23
C PHE A 89 -12.76 8.27 -24.72
N GLN A 90 -11.68 8.14 -25.51
CA GLN A 90 -11.68 8.35 -26.95
C GLN A 90 -11.33 7.05 -27.68
N GLU A 91 -12.19 6.69 -28.61
CA GLU A 91 -11.94 5.53 -29.49
C GLU A 91 -10.63 5.72 -30.28
N GLY A 92 -9.89 4.64 -30.46
CA GLY A 92 -8.64 4.67 -31.24
C GLY A 92 -7.38 5.07 -30.45
N LYS A 93 -7.49 5.68 -29.25
CA LYS A 93 -6.31 6.02 -28.41
C LYS A 93 -5.86 4.86 -27.50
N GLY A 94 -6.51 3.73 -27.55
CA GLY A 94 -6.19 2.54 -26.77
C GLY A 94 -7.43 1.78 -26.34
N LYS A 95 -7.21 0.62 -25.69
CA LYS A 95 -8.31 -0.22 -25.22
C LYS A 95 -8.99 0.40 -24.00
N ALA A 96 -10.31 0.41 -23.95
CA ALA A 96 -11.08 0.92 -22.82
C ALA A 96 -10.69 0.27 -21.49
N PHE A 97 -10.43 -1.04 -21.46
CA PHE A 97 -9.93 -1.73 -20.26
C PHE A 97 -8.66 -1.11 -19.71
N SER A 98 -7.66 -0.84 -20.55
CA SER A 98 -6.39 -0.27 -20.12
C SER A 98 -6.56 1.15 -19.60
N TYR A 99 -7.37 1.96 -20.29
CA TYR A 99 -7.66 3.32 -19.88
C TYR A 99 -8.34 3.38 -18.50
N PHE A 100 -9.44 2.67 -18.33
CA PHE A 100 -10.18 2.69 -17.07
C PHE A 100 -9.43 2.01 -15.92
N SER A 101 -8.57 1.02 -16.20
CA SER A 101 -7.68 0.43 -15.19
C SER A 101 -6.70 1.45 -14.63
N ILE A 102 -6.11 2.29 -15.48
CA ILE A 102 -5.19 3.35 -15.05
C ILE A 102 -5.95 4.43 -14.29
N VAL A 103 -7.12 4.84 -14.77
CA VAL A 103 -7.96 5.85 -14.10
C VAL A 103 -8.37 5.39 -12.71
N ALA A 104 -8.87 4.17 -12.56
CA ALA A 104 -9.24 3.58 -11.27
C ALA A 104 -8.05 3.45 -10.33
N LYS A 105 -6.91 2.96 -10.82
CA LYS A 105 -5.69 2.83 -10.03
C LYS A 105 -5.21 4.18 -9.50
N ASN A 106 -5.16 5.21 -10.35
CA ASN A 106 -4.72 6.55 -9.95
C ASN A 106 -5.66 7.17 -8.91
N TYR A 107 -6.98 6.99 -9.07
CA TYR A 107 -7.97 7.42 -8.09
C TYR A 107 -7.71 6.75 -6.72
N LEU A 108 -7.53 5.43 -6.71
CA LEU A 108 -7.28 4.68 -5.48
C LEU A 108 -5.96 5.07 -4.81
N ILE A 109 -4.90 5.35 -5.58
CA ILE A 109 -3.62 5.82 -5.03
C ILE A 109 -3.82 7.17 -4.32
N LEU A 110 -4.51 8.13 -4.97
CA LEU A 110 -4.77 9.44 -4.39
C LEU A 110 -5.63 9.34 -3.13
N HIS A 111 -6.69 8.53 -3.17
CA HIS A 111 -7.58 8.29 -2.03
C HIS A 111 -6.84 7.63 -0.86
N ASN A 112 -6.06 6.59 -1.15
CA ASN A 112 -5.26 5.90 -0.14
C ASN A 112 -4.20 6.83 0.51
N ASN A 113 -3.53 7.65 -0.29
CA ASN A 113 -2.56 8.62 0.22
C ASN A 113 -3.22 9.69 1.10
N LYS A 114 -4.44 10.14 0.74
CA LYS A 114 -5.23 11.08 1.55
C LYS A 114 -5.59 10.45 2.89
N ASN A 115 -6.12 9.23 2.89
CA ASN A 115 -6.51 8.51 4.10
C ASN A 115 -5.31 8.23 5.00
N TYR A 116 -4.17 7.85 4.42
CA TYR A 116 -2.94 7.66 5.20
C TYR A 116 -2.44 8.95 5.86
N LYS A 117 -2.54 10.09 5.17
CA LYS A 117 -2.22 11.40 5.76
C LYS A 117 -3.18 11.75 6.90
N ASN A 118 -4.49 11.54 6.69
CA ASN A 118 -5.51 11.78 7.70
C ASN A 118 -5.28 10.86 8.92
N TYR A 119 -5.02 9.58 8.71
CA TYR A 119 -4.70 8.63 9.77
C TYR A 119 -3.51 9.11 10.61
N LYS A 120 -2.41 9.56 9.96
CA LYS A 120 -1.25 10.11 10.70
C LYS A 120 -1.57 11.38 11.49
N ILE A 121 -2.48 12.21 11.00
CA ILE A 121 -2.89 13.44 11.68
C ILE A 121 -3.79 13.09 12.87
N HIS A 122 -4.76 12.20 12.69
CA HIS A 122 -5.66 11.75 13.75
C HIS A 122 -4.93 10.94 14.82
N ASP A 123 -4.01 10.05 14.45
CA ASP A 123 -3.16 9.33 15.39
C ASP A 123 -2.32 10.29 16.27
N LYS A 124 -1.91 11.44 15.71
CA LYS A 124 -1.27 12.51 16.50
C LYS A 124 -2.26 13.35 17.32
N MET A 125 -3.53 13.44 16.91
CA MET A 125 -4.56 14.19 17.65
C MET A 125 -5.18 13.37 18.79
N ASP A 126 -5.35 12.06 18.64
CA ASP A 126 -5.76 11.15 19.73
C ASP A 126 -4.69 11.13 20.85
N VAL A 127 -3.44 11.42 20.52
CA VAL A 127 -2.37 11.69 21.50
C VAL A 127 -2.59 13.01 22.27
N LEU A 128 -3.45 13.90 21.79
CA LEU A 128 -3.81 15.15 22.46
C LEU A 128 -5.08 15.07 23.30
N ASP A 129 -5.75 13.90 23.36
CA ASP A 129 -6.93 13.71 24.17
C ASP A 129 -6.54 13.65 25.65
N TYR A 130 -6.96 14.65 26.37
CA TYR A 130 -6.39 15.34 27.52
C TYR A 130 -6.28 14.56 28.84
N GLY A 131 -6.55 13.28 28.89
CA GLY A 131 -6.57 12.57 30.18
C GLY A 131 -5.59 11.40 30.31
N SER A 132 -5.31 10.71 29.25
CA SER A 132 -4.42 9.52 29.24
C SER A 132 -2.96 9.88 28.96
N ASN A 133 -2.73 11.00 28.28
CA ASN A 133 -1.44 11.37 27.73
C ASN A 133 -0.38 11.79 28.74
N ILE A 134 -0.77 12.33 29.88
CA ILE A 134 0.21 12.71 30.93
C ILE A 134 0.84 11.44 31.52
N ARG A 135 0.04 10.40 31.77
CA ARG A 135 0.57 9.10 32.25
C ARG A 135 1.41 8.40 31.17
N GLU A 136 0.93 8.34 29.94
CA GLU A 136 1.64 7.67 28.84
C GLU A 136 2.93 8.39 28.42
N THR A 137 2.99 9.73 28.48
CA THR A 137 4.22 10.50 28.28
C THR A 137 5.19 10.35 29.47
N GLN A 138 4.68 10.22 30.68
CA GLN A 138 5.47 9.95 31.87
C GLN A 138 6.04 8.54 31.82
N ASP A 139 5.21 7.53 31.53
CA ASP A 139 5.64 6.14 31.33
C ASP A 139 6.67 5.99 30.18
N ARG A 140 6.50 6.74 29.08
CA ARG A 140 7.48 6.76 27.98
C ARG A 140 8.79 7.41 28.35
N ARG A 141 8.77 8.49 29.17
CA ARG A 141 9.98 9.15 29.70
C ARG A 141 10.71 8.24 30.66
N GLU A 142 10.01 7.67 31.64
CA GLU A 142 10.57 6.73 32.60
C GLU A 142 11.17 5.49 31.89
N LYS A 143 10.49 4.97 30.87
CA LYS A 143 10.99 3.87 30.04
C LYS A 143 12.22 4.27 29.19
N ALA A 144 12.25 5.50 28.68
CA ALA A 144 13.40 6.03 27.95
C ALA A 144 14.60 6.26 28.87
N GLU A 145 14.39 6.82 30.07
CA GLU A 145 15.41 6.99 31.09
C GLU A 145 15.95 5.65 31.59
N PHE A 146 15.05 4.69 31.85
CA PHE A 146 15.44 3.31 32.20
C PHE A 146 16.28 2.67 31.10
N ASN A 147 15.87 2.80 29.85
CA ASN A 147 16.64 2.26 28.72
C ASN A 147 18.00 2.93 28.55
N GLN A 148 18.10 4.25 28.80
CA GLN A 148 19.38 4.95 28.77
C GLN A 148 20.32 4.48 29.87
N GLU A 149 19.80 4.35 31.08
CA GLU A 149 20.57 3.87 32.22
C GLU A 149 21.01 2.41 32.04
N TYR A 150 20.09 1.55 31.54
CA TYR A 150 20.42 0.17 31.20
C TYR A 150 21.53 0.06 30.17
N VAL A 151 21.49 0.87 29.09
CA VAL A 151 22.55 0.89 28.07
C VAL A 151 23.87 1.37 28.66
N LYS A 152 23.86 2.36 29.54
CA LYS A 152 25.06 2.83 30.26
C LYS A 152 25.68 1.72 31.10
N GLN A 153 24.88 1.04 31.90
CA GLN A 153 25.32 -0.07 32.74
C GLN A 153 25.87 -1.22 31.90
N MET A 154 25.18 -1.55 30.80
CA MET A 154 25.65 -2.55 29.86
C MET A 154 27.01 -2.19 29.24
N LEU A 155 27.17 -0.95 28.78
CA LEU A 155 28.47 -0.48 28.24
C LEU A 155 29.58 -0.56 29.27
N ASN A 156 29.34 -0.09 30.50
CA ASN A 156 30.33 -0.20 31.59
C ASN A 156 30.70 -1.64 31.93
N TYR A 157 29.72 -2.55 31.92
CA TYR A 157 29.99 -3.97 32.14
C TYR A 157 30.88 -4.54 31.04
N TRP A 158 30.58 -4.25 29.77
CA TRP A 158 31.37 -4.73 28.65
C TRP A 158 32.80 -4.15 28.67
N ASP A 159 32.95 -2.88 28.94
CA ASP A 159 34.27 -2.21 29.03
C ASP A 159 35.16 -2.89 30.05
N ASN A 160 34.62 -3.26 31.20
CA ASN A 160 35.39 -3.90 32.27
C ASN A 160 35.64 -5.38 32.04
N ASN A 161 34.90 -6.04 31.12
CA ASN A 161 34.96 -7.49 30.94
C ASN A 161 35.37 -7.93 29.52
N LEU A 162 35.73 -7.04 28.61
CA LEU A 162 36.11 -7.38 27.24
C LEU A 162 37.19 -8.46 27.16
N THR A 163 38.23 -8.31 27.95
CA THR A 163 39.36 -9.25 28.01
C THR A 163 39.01 -10.61 28.61
N ASN A 164 38.01 -10.65 29.49
CA ASN A 164 37.53 -11.88 30.10
C ASN A 164 36.58 -12.65 29.16
N ILE A 165 35.83 -11.94 28.31
CA ILE A 165 34.83 -12.50 27.40
C ILE A 165 35.48 -12.95 26.09
N PHE A 166 36.36 -12.14 25.52
CA PHE A 166 37.04 -12.43 24.26
C PHE A 166 38.48 -12.84 24.48
N ARG A 167 38.88 -13.98 23.95
CA ARG A 167 40.27 -14.51 24.08
C ARG A 167 41.22 -14.00 23.00
N ARG A 168 40.66 -13.61 21.83
CA ARG A 168 41.49 -13.18 20.68
C ARG A 168 41.57 -11.67 20.64
N GLN A 169 42.78 -11.13 20.50
CA GLN A 169 43.03 -9.71 20.41
C GLN A 169 42.21 -9.01 19.30
N LYS A 170 42.03 -9.68 18.17
CA LYS A 170 41.22 -9.13 17.07
C LYS A 170 39.73 -8.99 17.46
N ASP A 171 39.17 -9.92 18.20
CA ASP A 171 37.78 -9.90 18.64
C ASP A 171 37.58 -8.78 19.69
N ILE A 172 38.56 -8.56 20.55
CA ILE A 172 38.56 -7.45 21.52
C ILE A 172 38.56 -6.10 20.82
N LEU A 173 39.40 -5.90 19.80
CA LEU A 173 39.46 -4.65 19.04
C LEU A 173 38.13 -4.39 18.28
N VAL A 174 37.52 -5.41 17.69
CA VAL A 174 36.23 -5.27 17.01
C VAL A 174 35.12 -4.95 18.01
N ALA A 175 35.10 -5.63 19.17
CA ALA A 175 34.11 -5.37 20.21
C ALA A 175 34.25 -3.95 20.78
N ASP A 176 35.47 -3.48 21.04
CA ASP A 176 35.71 -2.12 21.51
C ASP A 176 35.28 -1.07 20.49
N ALA A 177 35.56 -1.28 19.19
CA ALA A 177 35.11 -0.39 18.13
C ALA A 177 33.56 -0.32 18.07
N VAL A 178 32.86 -1.45 18.24
CA VAL A 178 31.40 -1.49 18.31
C VAL A 178 30.87 -0.74 19.53
N LEU A 179 31.49 -0.93 20.71
CA LEU A 179 31.12 -0.20 21.94
C LEU A 179 31.31 1.29 21.78
N GLU A 180 32.40 1.72 21.10
CA GLU A 180 32.63 3.13 20.81
C GLU A 180 31.55 3.76 19.95
N MET A 181 30.98 3.02 18.97
CA MET A 181 29.84 3.49 18.20
C MET A 181 28.58 3.68 19.08
N PHE A 182 28.36 2.80 20.06
CA PHE A 182 27.26 2.96 21.03
C PHE A 182 27.48 4.13 21.98
N ARG A 183 28.73 4.43 22.38
CA ARG A 183 29.05 5.60 23.21
C ARG A 183 28.78 6.90 22.45
N ARG A 184 29.10 6.94 21.15
CA ARG A 184 28.91 8.12 20.27
C ARG A 184 27.61 8.16 19.55
N ARG A 185 26.63 7.32 19.90
CA ARG A 185 25.33 7.18 19.20
C ARG A 185 24.59 8.50 18.99
N GLU A 186 24.74 9.47 19.90
CA GLU A 186 24.09 10.77 19.81
C GLU A 186 24.63 11.65 18.67
N ASN A 187 25.86 11.37 18.22
CA ASN A 187 26.49 12.06 17.11
C ASN A 187 26.28 11.37 15.75
N ILE A 188 25.55 10.27 15.71
CA ILE A 188 25.32 9.50 14.49
C ILE A 188 23.98 9.91 13.89
N GLU A 189 24.02 10.77 12.87
CA GLU A 189 22.82 11.27 12.17
C GLU A 189 22.10 10.22 11.30
N ASN A 190 22.84 9.19 10.83
CA ASN A 190 22.29 8.16 9.94
C ASN A 190 22.82 6.76 10.25
N PHE A 191 21.98 5.91 10.84
CA PHE A 191 22.21 4.47 10.94
C PHE A 191 21.82 3.79 9.61
N ASN A 192 22.76 3.74 8.68
CA ASN A 192 22.54 3.07 7.39
C ASN A 192 23.52 1.89 7.27
N LYS A 193 23.03 0.70 6.80
CA LYS A 193 23.89 -0.48 6.56
C LYS A 193 25.11 -0.21 5.65
N LYS A 194 25.13 0.93 4.96
CA LYS A 194 26.27 1.38 4.13
C LYS A 194 27.26 2.26 4.88
N ALA A 195 26.96 2.68 6.12
CA ALA A 195 27.84 3.49 6.95
C ALA A 195 28.62 2.65 7.98
N LEU A 196 28.36 1.34 8.03
CA LEU A 196 29.10 0.30 8.74
C LEU A 196 30.05 -0.40 7.77
#